data_33fbc1060d8f096ae0ee83fe5a175a24
#
_entry.id   33fbc1060d8f096ae0ee83fe5a175a24
#
_cell.length_a   1.000
_cell.length_b   1.000
_cell.length_c   1.000
_cell.angle_alpha   90.00
_cell.angle_beta   90.00
_cell.angle_gamma   90.00
#
_symmetry.space_group_name_H-M   'P 1'
#
loop_
_entity.id
_entity.type
_entity.pdbx_description
1 polymer ?
#
loop_
_entity_poly.entity_id
_entity_poly.type
_entity_poly.pdbx_seq_one_letter_code
_entity_poly.pdbx_strand_id
1 'polypeptide(L)'
;MTPELKHYCSRWSADMDRIGGGQEGISYFRRSLPELLLDKACVGGIFEAMVKGGSWPDLRAAGLFDHEVLLYLDPGRRFSLRLFFHPAGEHTAIHDHSSWGVSGTPFGHLSVIGYAPAKKTNPGETRLTVIRRTVLSHGKTDLTLPFDDGIHQTGSPGDEPNAMISVYGPPGRRRYIRIFDPYSGRVEKRFPPKILRRSMARQALSLLQNGWIKGEN
;
A
#
# COMPACT_ATOMS: atom_id res chain seq x y z
N MET A 1 -8.48 17.18 3.03
CA MET A 1 -9.17 16.04 3.72
C MET A 1 -10.57 16.50 4.06
N THR A 2 -11.59 15.70 3.71
CA THR A 2 -13.00 16.02 3.99
C THR A 2 -13.32 15.92 5.49
N PRO A 3 -14.38 16.60 5.99
CA PRO A 3 -14.76 16.53 7.41
C PRO A 3 -15.06 15.11 7.88
N GLU A 4 -15.76 14.30 7.06
CA GLU A 4 -16.13 12.93 7.36
C GLU A 4 -14.89 12.04 7.49
N LEU A 5 -13.97 12.13 6.53
CA LEU A 5 -12.71 11.41 6.59
C LEU A 5 -11.88 11.82 7.82
N LYS A 6 -11.85 13.11 8.14
CA LYS A 6 -11.18 13.62 9.35
C LYS A 6 -11.77 13.00 10.61
N HIS A 7 -13.09 12.85 10.67
CA HIS A 7 -13.76 12.21 11.80
C HIS A 7 -13.29 10.75 11.99
N TYR A 8 -13.30 9.93 10.93
CA TYR A 8 -12.77 8.56 10.98
C TYR A 8 -11.32 8.52 11.45
N CYS A 9 -10.46 9.31 10.81
CA CYS A 9 -9.03 9.32 11.10
C CYS A 9 -8.74 9.75 12.55
N SER A 10 -9.45 10.77 13.06
CA SER A 10 -9.28 11.24 14.44
C SER A 10 -9.72 10.18 15.46
N ARG A 11 -10.87 9.52 15.23
CA ARG A 11 -11.35 8.43 16.07
C ARG A 11 -10.35 7.27 16.07
N TRP A 12 -9.91 6.83 14.89
CA TRP A 12 -8.94 5.74 14.77
C TRP A 12 -7.60 6.06 15.43
N SER A 13 -7.12 7.30 15.31
CA SER A 13 -5.89 7.71 16.01
C SER A 13 -6.04 7.62 17.52
N ALA A 14 -7.16 8.12 18.08
CA ALA A 14 -7.44 8.04 19.51
C ALA A 14 -7.60 6.59 20.00
N ASP A 15 -8.24 5.73 19.20
CA ASP A 15 -8.38 4.31 19.52
C ASP A 15 -7.03 3.59 19.49
N MET A 16 -6.20 3.87 18.50
CA MET A 16 -4.87 3.27 18.38
C MET A 16 -3.90 3.71 19.48
N ASP A 17 -4.13 4.85 20.14
CA ASP A 17 -3.39 5.23 21.35
C ASP A 17 -3.61 4.26 22.51
N ARG A 18 -4.81 3.67 22.58
CA ARG A 18 -5.22 2.75 23.66
C ARG A 18 -4.92 1.29 23.31
N ILE A 19 -5.07 0.92 22.03
CA ILE A 19 -5.03 -0.47 21.58
C ILE A 19 -3.60 -0.89 21.23
N GLY A 20 -2.80 0.01 20.65
CA GLY A 20 -1.51 -0.33 20.07
C GLY A 20 -1.58 -0.91 18.66
N GLY A 21 -0.42 -1.24 18.07
CA GLY A 21 -0.28 -1.49 16.63
C GLY A 21 -0.24 -2.95 16.17
N GLY A 22 -0.22 -3.91 17.07
CA GLY A 22 -0.03 -5.33 16.75
C GLY A 22 -1.30 -6.04 16.26
N GLN A 23 -1.53 -7.26 16.75
CA GLN A 23 -2.70 -8.08 16.42
C GLN A 23 -4.04 -7.41 16.80
N GLU A 24 -4.04 -6.62 17.87
CA GLU A 24 -5.22 -5.88 18.31
C GLU A 24 -5.57 -4.78 17.30
N GLY A 25 -4.56 -4.06 16.76
CA GLY A 25 -4.75 -3.09 15.69
C GLY A 25 -5.32 -3.72 14.41
N ILE A 26 -4.83 -4.89 14.01
CA ILE A 26 -5.40 -5.66 12.89
C ILE A 26 -6.88 -5.96 13.16
N SER A 27 -7.19 -6.50 14.34
CA SER A 27 -8.56 -6.86 14.73
C SER A 27 -9.48 -5.63 14.78
N TYR A 28 -8.96 -4.50 15.23
CA TYR A 28 -9.67 -3.23 15.22
C TYR A 28 -10.02 -2.78 13.79
N PHE A 29 -9.04 -2.72 12.90
CA PHE A 29 -9.28 -2.25 11.53
C PHE A 29 -10.10 -3.21 10.69
N ARG A 30 -10.07 -4.50 10.95
CA ARG A 30 -11.00 -5.46 10.32
C ARG A 30 -12.47 -5.19 10.66
N ARG A 31 -12.75 -4.55 11.81
CA ARG A 31 -14.10 -4.14 12.20
C ARG A 31 -14.45 -2.73 11.75
N SER A 32 -13.50 -1.80 11.84
CA SER A 32 -13.79 -0.37 11.64
C SER A 32 -13.62 0.10 10.19
N LEU A 33 -12.78 -0.55 9.37
CA LEU A 33 -12.66 -0.19 7.95
C LEU A 33 -13.96 -0.42 7.17
N PRO A 34 -14.73 -1.52 7.36
CA PRO A 34 -16.03 -1.68 6.72
C PRO A 34 -16.99 -0.51 6.93
N GLU A 35 -16.98 0.13 8.10
CA GLU A 35 -17.81 1.31 8.37
C GLU A 35 -17.52 2.45 7.39
N LEU A 36 -16.24 2.75 7.18
CA LEU A 36 -15.81 3.77 6.21
C LEU A 36 -16.16 3.36 4.78
N LEU A 37 -15.91 2.10 4.40
CA LEU A 37 -16.18 1.62 3.05
C LEU A 37 -17.67 1.70 2.68
N LEU A 38 -18.57 1.55 3.65
CA LEU A 38 -20.02 1.62 3.48
C LEU A 38 -20.57 3.04 3.61
N ASP A 39 -19.78 3.97 4.12
CA ASP A 39 -20.17 5.39 4.26
C ASP A 39 -20.07 6.12 2.93
N LYS A 40 -21.21 6.16 2.20
CA LYS A 40 -21.31 6.81 0.90
C LYS A 40 -20.98 8.30 0.93
N ALA A 41 -21.26 8.99 2.04
CA ALA A 41 -20.96 10.42 2.17
C ALA A 41 -19.44 10.62 2.30
N CYS A 42 -18.76 9.82 3.11
CA CYS A 42 -17.32 9.87 3.27
C CYS A 42 -16.61 9.51 1.96
N VAL A 43 -16.94 8.38 1.35
CA VAL A 43 -16.32 7.91 0.10
C VAL A 43 -16.60 8.86 -1.06
N GLY A 44 -17.84 9.29 -1.23
CA GLY A 44 -18.24 10.27 -2.25
C GLY A 44 -17.50 11.59 -2.07
N GLY A 45 -17.41 12.10 -0.85
CA GLY A 45 -16.67 13.32 -0.53
C GLY A 45 -15.18 13.22 -0.87
N ILE A 46 -14.54 12.04 -0.67
CA ILE A 46 -13.15 11.80 -1.08
C ILE A 46 -13.03 11.93 -2.61
N PHE A 47 -13.88 11.25 -3.37
CA PHE A 47 -13.80 11.28 -4.84
C PHE A 47 -14.14 12.65 -5.41
N GLU A 48 -15.17 13.33 -4.88
CA GLU A 48 -15.48 14.71 -5.29
C GLU A 48 -14.34 15.68 -5.03
N ALA A 49 -13.68 15.57 -3.88
CA ALA A 49 -12.53 16.40 -3.57
C ALA A 49 -11.36 16.15 -4.56
N MET A 50 -11.18 14.91 -4.99
CA MET A 50 -10.17 14.56 -6.00
C MET A 50 -10.52 15.14 -7.37
N VAL A 51 -11.77 15.00 -7.82
CA VAL A 51 -12.25 15.56 -9.10
C VAL A 51 -12.12 17.09 -9.12
N LYS A 52 -12.37 17.75 -8.00
CA LYS A 52 -12.20 19.20 -7.84
C LYS A 52 -10.74 19.65 -7.69
N GLY A 53 -9.77 18.73 -7.77
CA GLY A 53 -8.34 19.05 -7.63
C GLY A 53 -7.92 19.38 -6.19
N GLY A 54 -8.64 18.88 -5.20
CA GLY A 54 -8.29 19.03 -3.79
C GLY A 54 -6.90 18.48 -3.47
N SER A 55 -6.15 19.16 -2.60
CA SER A 55 -4.84 18.69 -2.16
C SER A 55 -4.96 17.60 -1.10
N TRP A 56 -4.35 16.46 -1.35
CA TRP A 56 -4.17 15.37 -0.41
C TRP A 56 -2.73 15.37 0.13
N PRO A 57 -2.46 14.83 1.33
CA PRO A 57 -1.13 14.91 1.96
C PRO A 57 0.00 14.44 1.06
N ASP A 58 -0.27 13.61 0.07
CA ASP A 58 0.75 12.92 -0.73
C ASP A 58 0.62 13.05 -2.25
N LEU A 59 -0.20 13.95 -2.76
CA LEU A 59 -0.30 14.20 -4.21
C LEU A 59 1.02 14.65 -4.84
N ARG A 60 2.02 15.03 -4.02
CA ARG A 60 3.36 15.43 -4.46
C ARG A 60 4.44 14.36 -4.22
N ALA A 61 4.13 13.29 -3.52
CA ALA A 61 5.05 12.18 -3.30
C ALA A 61 4.59 11.03 -4.19
N ALA A 62 5.40 10.63 -5.15
CA ALA A 62 5.11 9.43 -5.92
C ALA A 62 4.91 8.24 -4.98
N GLY A 63 3.76 7.60 -5.05
CA GLY A 63 3.47 6.35 -4.36
C GLY A 63 4.37 5.22 -4.84
N LEU A 64 4.26 4.06 -4.23
CA LEU A 64 4.92 2.84 -4.74
C LEU A 64 4.24 2.31 -5.99
N PHE A 65 2.97 2.66 -6.18
CA PHE A 65 2.13 2.32 -7.32
C PHE A 65 1.59 3.59 -7.95
N ASP A 66 1.43 3.61 -9.26
CA ASP A 66 1.11 4.80 -10.04
C ASP A 66 -0.24 5.44 -9.66
N HIS A 67 -1.18 4.64 -9.17
CA HIS A 67 -2.53 5.09 -8.79
C HIS A 67 -2.75 5.10 -7.27
N GLU A 68 -1.67 5.20 -6.50
CA GLU A 68 -1.72 5.26 -5.04
C GLU A 68 -1.86 6.71 -4.55
N VAL A 69 -2.78 6.93 -3.62
CA VAL A 69 -2.97 8.21 -2.92
C VAL A 69 -2.93 7.99 -1.42
N LEU A 70 -2.08 8.74 -0.71
CA LEU A 70 -2.09 8.75 0.76
C LEU A 70 -3.22 9.66 1.24
N LEU A 71 -4.26 9.08 1.81
CA LEU A 71 -5.39 9.82 2.38
C LEU A 71 -5.07 10.38 3.76
N TYR A 72 -4.37 9.58 4.58
CA TYR A 72 -4.01 9.97 5.93
C TYR A 72 -2.77 9.22 6.42
N LEU A 73 -1.92 9.94 7.14
CA LEU A 73 -0.83 9.37 7.93
C LEU A 73 -1.05 9.76 9.39
N ASP A 74 -1.22 8.76 10.25
CA ASP A 74 -1.36 8.97 11.67
C ASP A 74 -0.15 9.71 12.26
N PRO A 75 -0.33 10.79 13.05
CA PRO A 75 0.78 11.53 13.66
C PRO A 75 1.72 10.64 14.48
N GLY A 76 1.19 9.65 15.19
CA GLY A 76 1.95 8.64 15.93
C GLY A 76 2.56 7.55 15.05
N ARG A 77 2.34 7.58 13.71
CA ARG A 77 2.84 6.59 12.73
C ARG A 77 2.41 5.16 13.02
N ARG A 78 1.28 4.96 13.66
CA ARG A 78 0.73 3.64 14.00
C ARG A 78 0.00 3.02 12.82
N PHE A 79 -0.53 3.87 11.93
CA PHE A 79 -1.15 3.44 10.68
C PHE A 79 -1.11 4.52 9.59
N SER A 80 -1.39 4.11 8.37
CA SER A 80 -1.68 5.01 7.24
C SER A 80 -2.92 4.52 6.50
N LEU A 81 -3.73 5.45 6.01
CA LEU A 81 -4.89 5.17 5.15
C LEU A 81 -4.53 5.55 3.71
N ARG A 82 -4.73 4.63 2.78
CA ARG A 82 -4.39 4.80 1.37
C ARG A 82 -5.53 4.40 0.47
N LEU A 83 -5.60 5.04 -0.67
CA LEU A 83 -6.52 4.74 -1.75
C LEU A 83 -5.72 4.32 -2.98
N PHE A 84 -6.17 3.29 -3.65
CA PHE A 84 -5.63 2.80 -4.91
C PHE A 84 -6.76 2.72 -5.92
N PHE A 85 -6.48 3.08 -7.17
CA PHE A 85 -7.39 2.85 -8.28
C PHE A 85 -6.86 1.70 -9.14
N HIS A 86 -7.77 0.82 -9.55
CA HIS A 86 -7.45 -0.24 -10.51
C HIS A 86 -8.31 -0.03 -11.75
N PRO A 87 -7.70 0.21 -12.91
CA PRO A 87 -8.42 0.19 -14.18
C PRO A 87 -9.14 -1.15 -14.40
N ALA A 88 -10.13 -1.15 -15.27
CA ALA A 88 -10.89 -2.35 -15.60
C ALA A 88 -9.98 -3.50 -16.04
N GLY A 89 -10.14 -4.67 -15.45
CA GLY A 89 -9.38 -5.89 -15.76
C GLY A 89 -7.91 -5.86 -15.33
N GLU A 90 -7.41 -4.75 -14.78
CA GLU A 90 -6.00 -4.64 -14.40
C GLU A 90 -5.74 -5.10 -12.97
N HIS A 91 -4.54 -5.64 -12.78
CA HIS A 91 -4.03 -6.05 -11.49
C HIS A 91 -2.66 -5.42 -11.24
N THR A 92 -2.34 -5.19 -9.96
CA THR A 92 -0.99 -4.79 -9.55
C THR A 92 0.03 -5.86 -9.91
N ALA A 93 1.29 -5.51 -9.94
CA ALA A 93 2.34 -6.53 -9.90
C ALA A 93 2.21 -7.39 -8.63
N ILE A 94 2.67 -8.63 -8.67
CA ILE A 94 2.75 -9.48 -7.48
C ILE A 94 3.79 -8.89 -6.55
N HIS A 95 3.41 -8.61 -5.31
CA HIS A 95 4.28 -7.92 -4.36
C HIS A 95 4.01 -8.33 -2.91
N ASP A 96 4.94 -7.95 -2.04
CA ASP A 96 4.79 -8.06 -0.59
C ASP A 96 4.82 -6.69 0.09
N HIS A 97 4.58 -6.70 1.38
CA HIS A 97 4.64 -5.51 2.24
C HIS A 97 5.59 -5.70 3.42
N SER A 98 6.01 -4.59 4.05
CA SER A 98 6.80 -4.61 5.29
C SER A 98 5.95 -4.46 6.55
N SER A 99 4.64 -4.25 6.40
CA SER A 99 3.65 -4.15 7.47
C SER A 99 2.41 -4.94 7.11
N TRP A 100 1.54 -5.17 8.08
CA TRP A 100 0.21 -5.69 7.80
C TRP A 100 -0.66 -4.65 7.10
N GLY A 101 -1.65 -5.09 6.35
CA GLY A 101 -2.66 -4.26 5.71
C GLY A 101 -4.06 -4.86 5.82
N VAL A 102 -5.05 -4.02 6.08
CA VAL A 102 -6.47 -4.37 5.95
C VAL A 102 -7.03 -3.57 4.81
N SER A 103 -7.52 -4.24 3.79
CA SER A 103 -7.93 -3.64 2.52
C SER A 103 -9.35 -4.05 2.12
N GLY A 104 -10.08 -3.17 1.46
CA GLY A 104 -11.39 -3.48 0.91
C GLY A 104 -11.81 -2.47 -0.15
N THR A 105 -12.96 -2.74 -0.80
CA THR A 105 -13.49 -1.88 -1.85
C THR A 105 -14.73 -1.12 -1.39
N PRO A 106 -14.82 0.21 -1.68
CA PRO A 106 -16.00 1.00 -1.38
C PRO A 106 -17.09 0.87 -2.46
N PHE A 107 -16.82 0.24 -3.60
CA PHE A 107 -17.79 -0.09 -4.64
C PHE A 107 -17.28 -1.20 -5.55
N GLY A 108 -18.18 -1.87 -6.26
CA GLY A 108 -17.84 -2.96 -7.19
C GLY A 108 -17.20 -4.16 -6.50
N HIS A 109 -16.21 -4.73 -7.14
CA HIS A 109 -15.53 -5.95 -6.72
C HIS A 109 -14.02 -5.76 -6.72
N LEU A 110 -13.33 -6.30 -5.70
CA LEU A 110 -11.87 -6.30 -5.60
C LEU A 110 -11.35 -7.73 -5.67
N SER A 111 -10.55 -8.03 -6.67
CA SER A 111 -9.81 -9.28 -6.77
C SER A 111 -8.59 -9.24 -5.84
N VAL A 112 -8.39 -10.29 -5.06
CA VAL A 112 -7.21 -10.51 -4.24
C VAL A 112 -6.69 -11.92 -4.50
N ILE A 113 -5.46 -12.03 -5.01
CA ILE A 113 -4.80 -13.31 -5.27
C ILE A 113 -3.61 -13.41 -4.33
N GLY A 114 -3.64 -14.40 -3.44
CA GLY A 114 -2.57 -14.68 -2.49
C GLY A 114 -1.60 -15.74 -3.02
N TYR A 115 -0.32 -15.57 -2.71
CA TYR A 115 0.76 -16.44 -3.15
C TYR A 115 1.61 -16.88 -1.96
N ALA A 116 2.19 -18.05 -2.08
CA ALA A 116 3.27 -18.51 -1.21
C ALA A 116 4.53 -18.80 -2.03
N PRO A 117 5.73 -18.53 -1.47
CA PRO A 117 6.97 -18.92 -2.12
C PRO A 117 7.06 -20.46 -2.14
N ALA A 118 7.27 -21.02 -3.32
CA ALA A 118 7.67 -22.42 -3.44
C ALA A 118 9.11 -22.59 -2.94
N LYS A 119 9.56 -23.85 -2.77
CA LYS A 119 10.95 -24.13 -2.39
C LYS A 119 11.91 -23.39 -3.33
N LYS A 120 12.89 -22.67 -2.75
CA LYS A 120 13.92 -21.96 -3.52
C LYS A 120 14.63 -22.91 -4.44
N THR A 121 14.67 -22.57 -5.72
CA THR A 121 15.39 -23.36 -6.75
C THR A 121 16.80 -22.81 -6.99
N ASN A 122 16.98 -21.49 -7.00
CA ASN A 122 18.26 -20.81 -7.20
C ASN A 122 18.36 -19.56 -6.34
N PRO A 123 19.58 -19.09 -5.98
CA PRO A 123 19.77 -17.79 -5.33
C PRO A 123 19.20 -16.66 -6.19
N GLY A 124 18.32 -15.84 -5.62
CA GLY A 124 17.71 -14.69 -6.32
C GLY A 124 16.42 -15.00 -7.07
N GLU A 125 16.05 -16.28 -7.23
CA GLU A 125 14.78 -16.70 -7.83
C GLU A 125 13.81 -17.16 -6.76
N THR A 126 12.53 -16.83 -6.92
CA THR A 126 11.44 -17.30 -6.08
C THR A 126 10.26 -17.67 -6.97
N ARG A 127 9.99 -18.96 -7.08
CA ARG A 127 8.75 -19.44 -7.70
C ARG A 127 7.61 -19.26 -6.72
N LEU A 128 6.48 -18.80 -7.23
CA LEU A 128 5.28 -18.57 -6.45
C LEU A 128 4.21 -19.60 -6.82
N THR A 129 3.48 -20.04 -5.79
CA THR A 129 2.28 -20.85 -5.94
C THR A 129 1.08 -20.03 -5.48
N VAL A 130 0.01 -20.02 -6.27
CA VAL A 130 -1.26 -19.41 -5.86
C VAL A 130 -1.86 -20.26 -4.74
N ILE A 131 -2.09 -19.63 -3.58
CA ILE A 131 -2.70 -20.30 -2.43
C ILE A 131 -4.13 -19.86 -2.17
N ARG A 132 -4.53 -18.72 -2.74
CA ARG A 132 -5.87 -18.16 -2.53
C ARG A 132 -6.28 -17.27 -3.70
N ARG A 133 -7.55 -17.35 -4.08
CA ARG A 133 -8.23 -16.39 -4.95
C ARG A 133 -9.52 -15.95 -4.26
N THR A 134 -9.70 -14.65 -4.10
CA THR A 134 -10.87 -14.09 -3.44
C THR A 134 -11.35 -12.88 -4.22
N VAL A 135 -12.66 -12.77 -4.38
CA VAL A 135 -13.30 -11.57 -4.90
C VAL A 135 -14.12 -10.96 -3.76
N LEU A 136 -13.70 -9.79 -3.32
CA LEU A 136 -14.38 -9.05 -2.26
C LEU A 136 -15.47 -8.19 -2.89
N SER A 137 -16.66 -8.25 -2.32
CA SER A 137 -17.74 -7.32 -2.62
C SER A 137 -17.61 -6.06 -1.75
N HIS A 138 -18.37 -5.03 -2.09
CA HIS A 138 -18.51 -3.77 -1.37
C HIS A 138 -18.57 -3.97 0.17
N GLY A 139 -17.76 -3.25 0.89
CA GLY A 139 -17.69 -3.29 2.36
C GLY A 139 -16.98 -4.50 2.96
N LYS A 140 -16.60 -5.51 2.15
CA LYS A 140 -15.78 -6.63 2.64
C LYS A 140 -14.31 -6.29 2.65
N THR A 141 -13.58 -6.90 3.59
CA THR A 141 -12.14 -6.65 3.76
C THR A 141 -11.32 -7.93 3.73
N ASP A 142 -10.09 -7.79 3.31
CA ASP A 142 -9.04 -8.81 3.35
C ASP A 142 -7.87 -8.36 4.22
N LEU A 143 -7.14 -9.33 4.77
CA LEU A 143 -5.93 -9.11 5.55
C LEU A 143 -4.70 -9.53 4.76
N THR A 144 -3.74 -8.63 4.66
CA THR A 144 -2.40 -8.91 4.16
C THR A 144 -1.42 -8.87 5.31
N LEU A 145 -0.65 -9.94 5.51
CA LEU A 145 0.42 -10.00 6.50
C LEU A 145 1.75 -9.48 5.90
N PRO A 146 2.74 -9.14 6.73
CA PRO A 146 4.04 -8.72 6.21
C PRO A 146 4.83 -9.89 5.59
N PHE A 147 5.72 -9.55 4.66
CA PHE A 147 6.71 -10.43 4.02
C PHE A 147 6.10 -11.61 3.25
N ASP A 148 6.63 -12.82 3.46
CA ASP A 148 6.25 -14.02 2.71
C ASP A 148 4.81 -14.47 2.99
N ASP A 149 4.28 -14.13 4.16
CA ASP A 149 2.90 -14.46 4.55
C ASP A 149 1.85 -13.58 3.87
N GLY A 150 2.27 -12.51 3.20
CA GLY A 150 1.38 -11.55 2.55
C GLY A 150 1.73 -11.25 1.09
N ILE A 151 2.39 -12.14 0.38
CA ILE A 151 2.62 -11.97 -1.05
C ILE A 151 1.28 -12.03 -1.77
N HIS A 152 0.94 -10.96 -2.47
CA HIS A 152 -0.34 -10.87 -3.13
C HIS A 152 -0.33 -10.02 -4.41
N GLN A 153 -1.47 -10.04 -5.08
CA GLN A 153 -1.83 -9.19 -6.19
C GLN A 153 -3.28 -8.74 -5.98
N THR A 154 -3.56 -7.48 -6.23
CA THR A 154 -4.92 -6.92 -6.16
C THR A 154 -5.30 -6.26 -7.48
N GLY A 155 -6.60 -6.17 -7.77
CA GLY A 155 -7.04 -5.56 -9.02
C GLY A 155 -8.53 -5.55 -9.22
N SER A 156 -8.98 -5.08 -10.38
CA SER A 156 -10.35 -5.20 -10.82
C SER A 156 -10.57 -6.54 -11.55
N PRO A 157 -11.52 -7.37 -11.10
CA PRO A 157 -11.76 -8.68 -11.72
C PRO A 157 -12.63 -8.62 -12.99
N GLY A 158 -13.19 -7.47 -13.34
CA GLY A 158 -14.15 -7.33 -14.43
C GLY A 158 -13.88 -6.13 -15.35
N ASP A 159 -14.90 -5.78 -16.12
CA ASP A 159 -14.83 -4.74 -17.15
C ASP A 159 -15.02 -3.31 -16.59
N GLU A 160 -15.19 -3.18 -15.29
CA GLU A 160 -15.34 -1.88 -14.63
C GLU A 160 -14.13 -1.61 -13.72
N PRO A 161 -13.69 -0.36 -13.62
CA PRO A 161 -12.64 0.01 -12.67
C PRO A 161 -13.14 -0.14 -11.23
N ASN A 162 -12.23 -0.32 -10.29
CA ASN A 162 -12.54 -0.26 -8.87
C ASN A 162 -11.59 0.66 -8.11
N ALA A 163 -11.92 0.89 -6.85
CA ALA A 163 -11.01 1.51 -5.90
C ALA A 163 -10.81 0.58 -4.71
N MET A 164 -9.62 0.58 -4.16
CA MET A 164 -9.28 -0.12 -2.93
C MET A 164 -8.85 0.89 -1.87
N ILE A 165 -9.48 0.84 -0.71
CA ILE A 165 -9.04 1.60 0.47
C ILE A 165 -8.36 0.63 1.44
N SER A 166 -7.16 1.00 1.87
CA SER A 166 -6.31 0.14 2.71
C SER A 166 -5.80 0.90 3.92
N VAL A 167 -5.88 0.27 5.08
CA VAL A 167 -5.17 0.69 6.28
C VAL A 167 -3.92 -0.18 6.41
N TYR A 168 -2.75 0.44 6.42
CA TYR A 168 -1.48 -0.24 6.71
C TYR A 168 -1.03 0.09 8.12
N GLY A 169 -0.52 -0.91 8.82
CA GLY A 169 0.09 -0.76 10.14
C GLY A 169 1.41 0.01 10.14
N PRO A 170 2.06 0.09 11.30
CA PRO A 170 3.33 0.78 11.42
C PRO A 170 4.35 0.23 10.41
N PRO A 171 5.18 1.11 9.81
CA PRO A 171 6.18 0.68 8.86
C PRO A 171 7.18 -0.26 9.54
N GLY A 172 7.37 -1.44 8.96
CA GLY A 172 8.40 -2.38 9.40
C GLY A 172 9.82 -1.85 9.18
N ARG A 173 10.82 -2.59 9.67
CA ARG A 173 12.24 -2.23 9.50
C ARG A 173 12.70 -2.23 8.05
N ARG A 174 12.10 -3.08 7.20
CA ARG A 174 12.39 -3.16 5.76
C ARG A 174 11.77 -1.97 5.04
N ARG A 175 12.60 -1.22 4.32
CA ARG A 175 12.22 0.02 3.64
C ARG A 175 11.96 -0.14 2.14
N TYR A 176 11.65 -1.34 1.69
CA TYR A 176 11.31 -1.66 0.30
C TYR A 176 10.22 -2.73 0.29
N ILE A 177 9.54 -2.86 -0.82
CA ILE A 177 8.71 -4.02 -1.15
C ILE A 177 9.46 -4.87 -2.16
N ARG A 178 9.13 -6.16 -2.21
CA ARG A 178 9.57 -7.05 -3.29
C ARG A 178 8.48 -7.11 -4.35
N ILE A 179 8.90 -7.03 -5.59
CA ILE A 179 8.07 -7.30 -6.75
C ILE A 179 8.55 -8.63 -7.33
N PHE A 180 7.60 -9.50 -7.64
CA PHE A 180 7.87 -10.85 -8.12
C PHE A 180 7.41 -10.97 -9.57
N ASP A 181 8.31 -11.42 -10.43
CA ASP A 181 7.96 -11.81 -11.79
C ASP A 181 7.54 -13.30 -11.79
N PRO A 182 6.27 -13.60 -12.08
CA PRO A 182 5.77 -14.98 -12.02
C PRO A 182 6.34 -15.90 -13.14
N TYR A 183 6.88 -15.32 -14.21
CA TYR A 183 7.40 -16.08 -15.35
C TYR A 183 8.86 -16.45 -15.17
N SER A 184 9.69 -15.48 -14.81
CA SER A 184 11.13 -15.69 -14.63
C SER A 184 11.50 -16.11 -13.21
N GLY A 185 10.61 -15.90 -12.22
CA GLY A 185 10.92 -16.08 -10.81
C GLY A 185 11.80 -14.98 -10.21
N ARG A 186 12.16 -13.96 -11.00
CA ARG A 186 12.98 -12.83 -10.56
C ARG A 186 12.28 -12.02 -9.49
N VAL A 187 13.05 -11.60 -8.49
CA VAL A 187 12.58 -10.76 -7.39
C VAL A 187 13.31 -9.42 -7.42
N GLU A 188 12.55 -8.35 -7.57
CA GLU A 188 13.07 -6.98 -7.54
C GLU A 188 12.73 -6.28 -6.24
N LYS A 189 13.65 -5.43 -5.75
CA LYS A 189 13.42 -4.55 -4.61
C LYS A 189 12.95 -3.19 -5.12
N ARG A 190 11.73 -2.79 -4.75
CA ARG A 190 11.20 -1.46 -5.08
C ARG A 190 11.22 -0.58 -3.84
N PHE A 191 12.00 0.49 -3.92
CA PHE A 191 12.13 1.47 -2.84
C PHE A 191 11.18 2.64 -3.06
N PRO A 192 10.59 3.21 -1.98
CA PRO A 192 9.91 4.49 -2.08
C PRO A 192 10.82 5.56 -2.69
N PRO A 193 10.33 6.40 -3.62
CA PRO A 193 11.14 7.39 -4.33
C PRO A 193 11.94 8.33 -3.41
N LYS A 194 11.40 8.69 -2.25
CA LYS A 194 12.08 9.49 -1.24
C LYS A 194 13.34 8.80 -0.68
N ILE A 195 13.29 7.50 -0.45
CA ILE A 195 14.43 6.70 0.05
C ILE A 195 15.49 6.59 -1.04
N LEU A 196 15.07 6.32 -2.28
CA LEU A 196 15.97 6.24 -3.42
C LEU A 196 16.70 7.56 -3.65
N ARG A 197 15.97 8.70 -3.69
CA ARG A 197 16.57 10.03 -3.84
C ARG A 197 17.57 10.38 -2.75
N ARG A 198 17.27 10.01 -1.49
CA ARG A 198 18.22 10.21 -0.38
C ARG A 198 19.47 9.34 -0.52
N SER A 199 19.34 8.11 -1.00
CA SER A 199 20.47 7.23 -1.26
C SER A 199 21.36 7.79 -2.37
N MET A 200 20.78 8.23 -3.47
CA MET A 200 21.49 8.87 -4.58
C MET A 200 22.20 10.16 -4.15
N ALA A 201 21.54 11.01 -3.36
CA ALA A 201 22.14 12.23 -2.84
C ALA A 201 23.35 11.95 -1.93
N ARG A 202 23.31 10.91 -1.09
CA ARG A 202 24.46 10.50 -0.27
C ARG A 202 25.63 10.02 -1.14
N GLN A 203 25.35 9.24 -2.17
CA GLN A 203 26.38 8.80 -3.12
C GLN A 203 27.02 9.98 -3.83
N ALA A 204 26.20 10.93 -4.32
CA ALA A 204 26.71 12.15 -4.94
C ALA A 204 27.57 12.99 -3.99
N LEU A 205 27.14 13.17 -2.75
CA LEU A 205 27.94 13.87 -1.73
C LEU A 205 29.28 13.16 -1.47
N SER A 206 29.28 11.85 -1.37
CA SER A 206 30.52 11.07 -1.20
C SER A 206 31.48 11.25 -2.37
N LEU A 207 30.99 11.24 -3.60
CA LEU A 207 31.80 11.47 -4.80
C LEU A 207 32.38 12.88 -4.83
N LEU A 208 31.59 13.89 -4.47
CA LEU A 208 32.08 15.28 -4.35
C LEU A 208 33.17 15.43 -3.28
N GLN A 209 32.97 14.80 -2.12
CA GLN A 209 33.94 14.87 -1.01
C GLN A 209 35.25 14.14 -1.33
N ASN A 210 35.16 13.05 -2.08
CA ASN A 210 36.35 12.25 -2.47
C ASN A 210 37.10 12.82 -3.68
N GLY A 211 36.74 14.02 -4.15
CA GLY A 211 37.49 14.72 -5.20
C GLY A 211 37.33 14.15 -6.61
N TRP A 212 36.26 13.43 -6.89
CA TRP A 212 35.97 12.88 -8.21
C TRP A 212 35.80 13.96 -9.29
N ILE A 213 35.58 15.21 -8.90
CA ILE A 213 35.54 16.39 -9.79
C ILE A 213 36.94 17.04 -9.93
N LYS A 214 38.03 16.41 -9.50
CA LYS A 214 39.39 16.86 -9.74
C LYS A 214 39.98 16.39 -11.07
N GLY A 215 39.23 16.34 -12.13
CA GLY A 215 39.65 15.82 -13.41
C GLY A 215 39.30 16.67 -14.62
N GLU A 216 39.04 17.96 -14.45
CA GLU A 216 38.93 18.91 -15.56
C GLU A 216 39.84 20.10 -15.27
N ASN A 217 41.13 19.96 -15.64
CA ASN A 217 42.07 21.03 -15.97
C ASN A 217 42.76 20.64 -17.26
#